data_09a2da96c869ed0a4270ec9ff7ef2c66
#
_entry.id   09a2da96c869ed0a4270ec9ff7ef2c66
#
_cell.length_a   1.000
_cell.length_b   1.000
_cell.length_c   1.000
_cell.angle_alpha   90.00
_cell.angle_beta   90.00
_cell.angle_gamma   90.00
#
_symmetry.space_group_name_H-M   'P 1'
#
loop_
_entity.id
_entity.type
_entity.pdbx_description
1 polymer ?
#
loop_
_entity_poly.entity_id
_entity_poly.type
_entity_poly.pdbx_seq_one_letter_code
_entity_poly.pdbx_strand_id
1 'polypeptide(L)'
;MKAFTLAVVVLLVAVLAAWAGRLPDPPPLPEVATEEGTRDWVGQPGARLGKPLVPSPVSTSTNGGGLGRRPAGGTGAAPRFFFAGNGRLRLSHAHFGTTLDLRYRRADGSYDPDGLRQIQHFFRSREDGREGAISLRLIELLAYVEDHFHPRQMTLLSAYRSPEFNDDLRAAGGQAAQTSLHTQGLAADVTMTGVDLRRLWRQLRELRTGGAGYYRKSNFLHLDTGPPRFWEETTSRVRENLSAGNGRVFVRTDFDRYPTLDGAVLSLHSVTAFPLLVAARAQVSSPDGGSTITLEPVAGGIERRDDCLAITAPADAYQLRVIGAVPAAKSAERSHIVLATCEPRIERTPMEVESNPIEITSPPRHR
;
A
#
# COMPACT_ATOMS: atom_id res chain seq x y z
N MET A 1 -9.48 52.43 40.60
CA MET A 1 -9.05 51.14 40.02
C MET A 1 -10.02 50.57 38.98
N LYS A 2 -11.28 51.01 38.85
CA LYS A 2 -12.22 50.47 37.80
C LYS A 2 -12.11 51.13 36.41
N ALA A 3 -11.53 52.31 36.27
CA ALA A 3 -11.40 53.04 35.02
C ALA A 3 -10.18 52.56 34.18
N PHE A 4 -9.13 52.01 34.80
CA PHE A 4 -7.93 51.56 34.12
C PHE A 4 -8.08 50.20 33.46
N THR A 5 -8.96 49.33 33.99
CA THR A 5 -9.22 48.01 33.47
C THR A 5 -10.06 48.05 32.18
N LEU A 6 -10.96 49.05 32.04
CA LEU A 6 -11.80 49.19 30.88
C LEU A 6 -11.02 49.72 29.64
N ALA A 7 -10.02 50.58 29.86
CA ALA A 7 -9.23 51.13 28.77
C ALA A 7 -8.28 50.06 28.13
N VAL A 8 -7.75 49.13 28.93
CA VAL A 8 -6.89 48.05 28.43
C VAL A 8 -7.65 47.02 27.64
N VAL A 9 -8.91 46.72 28.03
CA VAL A 9 -9.75 45.77 27.29
C VAL A 9 -10.19 46.34 25.96
N VAL A 10 -10.54 47.64 25.89
CA VAL A 10 -10.94 48.30 24.64
C VAL A 10 -9.75 48.43 23.67
N LEU A 11 -8.55 48.66 24.18
CA LEU A 11 -7.34 48.70 23.33
C LEU A 11 -6.96 47.33 22.75
N LEU A 12 -7.11 46.23 23.54
CA LEU A 12 -6.89 44.86 23.09
C LEU A 12 -7.89 44.39 22.02
N VAL A 13 -9.15 44.78 22.16
CA VAL A 13 -10.19 44.47 21.15
C VAL A 13 -9.96 45.25 19.85
N ALA A 14 -9.52 46.54 19.93
CA ALA A 14 -9.20 47.32 18.76
C ALA A 14 -7.96 46.82 18.00
N VAL A 15 -6.95 46.29 18.69
CA VAL A 15 -5.77 45.69 18.06
C VAL A 15 -6.09 44.36 17.38
N LEU A 16 -6.96 43.55 17.97
CA LEU A 16 -7.43 42.30 17.35
C LEU A 16 -8.35 42.54 16.14
N ALA A 17 -9.18 43.59 16.15
CA ALA A 17 -10.02 43.98 15.00
C ALA A 17 -9.18 44.56 13.83
N ALA A 18 -8.09 45.22 14.09
CA ALA A 18 -7.18 45.74 13.06
C ALA A 18 -6.35 44.66 12.37
N TRP A 19 -6.17 43.48 13.01
CA TRP A 19 -5.45 42.33 12.44
C TRP A 19 -6.34 41.36 11.66
N ALA A 20 -7.65 41.41 11.81
CA ALA A 20 -8.61 40.59 11.07
C ALA A 20 -8.91 41.07 9.65
N GLY A 21 -8.37 42.19 9.24
CA GLY A 21 -8.75 42.88 8.01
C GLY A 21 -7.71 42.99 6.92
N ARG A 22 -6.79 42.04 6.74
CA ARG A 22 -5.98 41.90 5.50
C ARG A 22 -5.25 40.56 5.46
N LEU A 23 -5.97 39.52 5.10
CA LEU A 23 -5.32 38.39 4.44
C LEU A 23 -5.10 38.80 2.99
N PRO A 24 -3.89 38.69 2.42
CA PRO A 24 -3.70 38.89 1.00
C PRO A 24 -4.51 37.88 0.22
N ASP A 25 -5.15 38.30 -0.86
CA ASP A 25 -5.82 37.39 -1.78
C ASP A 25 -4.86 36.27 -2.22
N PRO A 26 -5.34 35.04 -2.37
CA PRO A 26 -4.52 33.97 -2.89
C PRO A 26 -4.06 34.36 -4.31
N PRO A 27 -2.81 34.04 -4.69
CA PRO A 27 -2.32 34.32 -6.02
C PRO A 27 -3.24 33.65 -7.05
N PRO A 28 -3.50 34.32 -8.22
CA PRO A 28 -4.30 33.71 -9.27
C PRO A 28 -3.67 32.41 -9.73
N LEU A 29 -4.51 31.43 -9.99
CA LEU A 29 -4.06 30.16 -10.59
C LEU A 29 -3.37 30.49 -11.92
N PRO A 30 -2.23 29.83 -12.24
CA PRO A 30 -1.57 30.05 -13.51
C PRO A 30 -2.54 29.70 -14.65
N GLU A 31 -2.71 30.62 -15.57
CA GLU A 31 -3.43 30.39 -16.82
C GLU A 31 -2.77 29.22 -17.56
N VAL A 32 -3.59 28.25 -17.93
CA VAL A 32 -3.18 27.15 -18.79
C VAL A 32 -2.92 27.74 -20.17
N ALA A 33 -1.65 27.94 -20.50
CA ALA A 33 -1.24 28.28 -21.86
C ALA A 33 -1.53 27.07 -22.76
N THR A 34 -2.48 27.23 -23.67
CA THR A 34 -2.67 26.36 -24.81
C THR A 34 -1.58 26.68 -25.82
N GLU A 35 -0.50 25.92 -25.85
CA GLU A 35 0.40 25.90 -27.00
C GLU A 35 0.29 24.56 -27.72
N GLU A 36 -0.27 24.61 -28.92
CA GLU A 36 -0.08 23.60 -29.95
C GLU A 36 1.41 23.55 -30.32
N GLY A 37 2.02 22.41 -30.11
CA GLY A 37 3.41 22.16 -30.47
C GLY A 37 3.69 20.69 -30.54
N THR A 38 3.38 20.07 -31.69
CA THR A 38 3.90 18.76 -32.08
C THR A 38 5.42 18.78 -32.04
N ARG A 39 6.02 18.05 -31.11
CA ARG A 39 7.42 17.64 -31.17
C ARG A 39 7.51 16.13 -31.09
N ASP A 40 7.98 15.57 -32.20
CA ASP A 40 8.38 14.16 -32.34
C ASP A 40 9.40 13.80 -31.27
N TRP A 41 9.02 12.90 -30.37
CA TRP A 41 9.94 12.22 -29.47
C TRP A 41 10.37 10.91 -30.09
N VAL A 42 11.53 10.95 -30.74
CA VAL A 42 12.29 9.74 -31.13
C VAL A 42 12.76 9.06 -29.85
N GLY A 43 12.38 7.79 -29.69
CA GLY A 43 12.63 6.99 -28.52
C GLY A 43 14.10 6.80 -28.18
N GLN A 44 14.39 6.84 -26.88
CA GLN A 44 15.58 6.18 -26.35
C GLN A 44 15.20 4.77 -25.86
N PRO A 45 15.89 3.72 -26.33
CA PRO A 45 15.66 2.35 -25.86
C PRO A 45 16.44 2.12 -24.57
N GLY A 46 15.79 1.75 -23.48
CA GLY A 46 16.56 1.26 -22.34
C GLY A 46 15.91 1.22 -20.95
N ALA A 47 14.69 1.64 -20.75
CA ALA A 47 14.02 1.37 -19.47
C ALA A 47 13.35 -0.02 -19.54
N ARG A 48 13.94 -1.03 -18.92
CA ARG A 48 13.26 -2.30 -18.70
C ARG A 48 12.06 -2.04 -17.81
N LEU A 49 10.87 -2.19 -18.37
CA LEU A 49 9.61 -2.21 -17.65
C LEU A 49 9.73 -3.23 -16.50
N GLY A 50 9.72 -2.76 -15.26
CA GLY A 50 9.58 -3.63 -14.11
C GLY A 50 8.32 -4.49 -14.30
N LYS A 51 8.45 -5.81 -14.22
CA LYS A 51 7.28 -6.69 -14.28
C LYS A 51 6.34 -6.30 -13.14
N PRO A 52 5.01 -6.27 -13.38
CA PRO A 52 4.04 -6.10 -12.30
C PRO A 52 4.37 -7.05 -11.16
N LEU A 53 4.17 -6.62 -9.90
CA LEU A 53 4.24 -7.50 -8.72
C LEU A 53 3.07 -8.52 -8.78
N VAL A 54 3.00 -9.26 -9.86
CA VAL A 54 2.12 -10.40 -10.00
C VAL A 54 2.87 -11.57 -9.37
N PRO A 55 2.33 -12.21 -8.33
CA PRO A 55 2.90 -13.45 -7.82
C PRO A 55 3.07 -14.42 -9.00
N SER A 56 4.22 -15.07 -9.10
CA SER A 56 4.45 -16.08 -10.11
C SER A 56 3.30 -17.08 -10.09
N PRO A 57 2.79 -17.52 -11.25
CA PRO A 57 1.71 -18.48 -11.27
C PRO A 57 2.18 -19.73 -10.52
N VAL A 58 1.52 -20.04 -9.42
CA VAL A 58 1.66 -21.34 -8.78
C VAL A 58 1.29 -22.35 -9.84
N SER A 59 2.24 -23.20 -10.22
CA SER A 59 2.02 -24.30 -11.14
C SER A 59 0.87 -25.15 -10.58
N THR A 60 -0.32 -24.93 -11.09
CA THR A 60 -1.47 -25.79 -10.81
C THR A 60 -1.26 -27.09 -11.57
N SER A 61 -0.73 -28.07 -10.89
CA SER A 61 -0.85 -29.45 -11.32
C SER A 61 -2.35 -29.75 -11.49
N THR A 62 -2.78 -29.81 -12.74
CA THR A 62 -4.12 -30.27 -13.11
C THR A 62 -4.20 -31.77 -12.87
N ASN A 63 -4.72 -32.16 -11.73
CA ASN A 63 -5.39 -33.44 -11.59
C ASN A 63 -6.82 -33.21 -11.16
N GLY A 64 -7.73 -33.63 -12.04
CA GLY A 64 -9.16 -33.40 -11.96
C GLY A 64 -9.82 -34.20 -10.84
N GLY A 65 -10.97 -33.69 -10.42
CA GLY A 65 -12.00 -34.47 -9.76
C GLY A 65 -12.62 -33.80 -8.54
N GLY A 66 -13.91 -33.53 -8.60
CA GLY A 66 -14.78 -33.47 -7.44
C GLY A 66 -15.36 -32.11 -7.05
N LEU A 67 -16.52 -31.82 -7.56
CA LEU A 67 -17.40 -30.71 -7.17
C LEU A 67 -17.87 -30.84 -5.72
N GLY A 68 -17.27 -30.09 -4.82
CA GLY A 68 -17.80 -29.81 -3.48
C GLY A 68 -18.89 -28.74 -3.54
N ARG A 69 -19.99 -28.98 -2.87
CA ARG A 69 -21.21 -28.15 -2.81
C ARG A 69 -20.91 -26.72 -2.40
N ARG A 70 -21.22 -25.75 -3.27
CA ARG A 70 -21.08 -24.28 -3.08
C ARG A 70 -22.09 -23.77 -2.06
N PRO A 71 -21.77 -22.77 -1.23
CA PRO A 71 -22.79 -21.96 -0.57
C PRO A 71 -23.56 -21.17 -1.63
N ALA A 72 -24.89 -21.12 -1.50
CA ALA A 72 -25.77 -20.42 -2.42
C ALA A 72 -25.44 -18.91 -2.45
N GLY A 73 -25.08 -18.39 -3.64
CA GLY A 73 -25.02 -16.96 -3.89
C GLY A 73 -23.82 -16.41 -4.67
N GLY A 74 -22.73 -17.14 -4.90
CA GLY A 74 -21.57 -16.62 -5.60
C GLY A 74 -20.94 -17.63 -6.56
N THR A 75 -20.85 -17.30 -7.86
CA THR A 75 -20.30 -18.16 -8.90
C THR A 75 -18.78 -18.06 -9.07
N GLY A 76 -18.02 -17.61 -8.06
CA GLY A 76 -16.57 -17.38 -8.16
C GLY A 76 -15.76 -18.02 -7.03
N ALA A 77 -14.46 -18.22 -7.26
CA ALA A 77 -13.53 -18.61 -6.23
C ALA A 77 -13.44 -17.54 -5.11
N ALA A 78 -13.26 -17.98 -3.87
CA ALA A 78 -13.12 -17.05 -2.75
C ALA A 78 -11.91 -16.11 -2.95
N PRO A 79 -12.05 -14.81 -2.67
CA PRO A 79 -10.94 -13.87 -2.80
C PRO A 79 -9.79 -14.27 -1.87
N ARG A 80 -8.55 -14.11 -2.35
CA ARG A 80 -7.34 -14.43 -1.58
C ARG A 80 -6.94 -13.33 -0.59
N PHE A 81 -7.59 -12.16 -0.63
CA PHE A 81 -7.40 -11.07 0.33
C PHE A 81 -8.60 -10.94 1.27
N PHE A 82 -8.36 -10.48 2.50
CA PHE A 82 -9.46 -10.23 3.45
C PHE A 82 -10.31 -9.05 3.02
N PHE A 83 -9.65 -8.00 2.53
CA PHE A 83 -10.29 -6.81 1.98
C PHE A 83 -10.18 -6.86 0.46
N ALA A 84 -11.13 -7.53 -0.16
CA ALA A 84 -11.19 -7.71 -1.61
C ALA A 84 -12.55 -7.25 -2.14
N GLY A 85 -12.54 -6.56 -3.28
CA GLY A 85 -13.74 -6.20 -4.01
C GLY A 85 -14.26 -7.34 -4.89
N ASN A 86 -15.24 -7.01 -5.76
CA ASN A 86 -15.86 -7.95 -6.69
C ASN A 86 -15.01 -8.29 -7.92
N GLY A 87 -13.78 -7.78 -7.99
CA GLY A 87 -12.85 -7.98 -9.10
C GLY A 87 -13.00 -6.96 -10.23
N ARG A 88 -13.76 -5.88 -10.04
CA ARG A 88 -13.86 -4.71 -10.91
C ARG A 88 -13.38 -3.48 -10.18
N LEU A 89 -12.78 -2.53 -10.89
CA LEU A 89 -12.34 -1.26 -10.34
C LEU A 89 -12.77 -0.13 -11.26
N ARG A 90 -13.42 0.90 -10.69
CA ARG A 90 -13.85 2.11 -11.40
C ARG A 90 -13.24 3.33 -10.73
N LEU A 91 -12.47 4.09 -11.47
CA LEU A 91 -11.77 5.29 -11.01
C LEU A 91 -11.83 6.39 -12.07
N SER A 92 -11.89 7.63 -11.62
CA SER A 92 -11.46 8.77 -12.44
C SER A 92 -10.09 9.25 -11.94
N HIS A 93 -9.26 9.80 -12.81
CA HIS A 93 -7.95 10.34 -12.46
C HIS A 93 -8.00 11.87 -12.48
N ALA A 94 -7.75 12.51 -11.33
CA ALA A 94 -7.87 13.96 -11.21
C ALA A 94 -6.90 14.72 -12.11
N HIS A 95 -5.65 14.22 -12.26
CA HIS A 95 -4.62 14.89 -13.04
C HIS A 95 -4.75 14.64 -14.55
N PHE A 96 -4.99 13.38 -14.96
CA PHE A 96 -5.04 13.04 -16.38
C PHE A 96 -6.43 13.21 -17.01
N GLY A 97 -7.47 13.47 -16.23
CA GLY A 97 -8.85 13.58 -16.72
C GLY A 97 -9.42 12.30 -17.35
N THR A 98 -8.75 11.16 -17.16
CA THR A 98 -9.13 9.86 -17.70
C THR A 98 -9.96 9.05 -16.71
N THR A 99 -10.67 8.04 -17.21
CA THR A 99 -11.43 7.10 -16.40
C THR A 99 -10.98 5.68 -16.64
N LEU A 100 -11.02 4.87 -15.60
CA LEU A 100 -10.79 3.43 -15.62
C LEU A 100 -12.09 2.75 -15.21
N ASP A 101 -12.52 1.75 -15.98
CA ASP A 101 -13.62 0.86 -15.63
C ASP A 101 -13.35 -0.52 -16.24
N LEU A 102 -12.78 -1.42 -15.44
CA LEU A 102 -12.41 -2.73 -15.93
C LEU A 102 -12.52 -3.82 -14.86
N ARG A 103 -12.57 -5.05 -15.33
CA ARG A 103 -12.49 -6.25 -14.49
C ARG A 103 -11.04 -6.76 -14.48
N TYR A 104 -10.42 -6.73 -13.31
CA TYR A 104 -9.03 -7.18 -13.11
C TYR A 104 -8.94 -8.60 -12.51
N ARG A 105 -10.06 -9.13 -11.93
CA ARG A 105 -10.14 -10.49 -11.40
C ARG A 105 -11.35 -11.21 -11.97
N ARG A 106 -11.11 -12.40 -12.53
CA ARG A 106 -12.12 -13.24 -13.15
C ARG A 106 -12.96 -13.98 -12.10
N ALA A 107 -14.06 -14.59 -12.54
CA ALA A 107 -14.96 -15.34 -11.65
C ALA A 107 -14.33 -16.59 -11.03
N ASP A 108 -13.32 -17.17 -11.67
CA ASP A 108 -12.54 -18.29 -11.15
C ASP A 108 -11.48 -17.88 -10.10
N GLY A 109 -11.38 -16.58 -9.82
CA GLY A 109 -10.42 -15.99 -8.89
C GLY A 109 -9.06 -15.67 -9.52
N SER A 110 -8.84 -16.00 -10.79
CA SER A 110 -7.61 -15.63 -11.51
C SER A 110 -7.60 -14.13 -11.82
N TYR A 111 -6.39 -13.56 -11.87
CA TYR A 111 -6.21 -12.16 -12.24
C TYR A 111 -5.97 -12.02 -13.73
N ASP A 112 -6.53 -10.96 -14.30
CA ASP A 112 -6.35 -10.64 -15.72
C ASP A 112 -5.08 -9.82 -15.91
N PRO A 113 -4.02 -10.36 -16.58
CA PRO A 113 -2.76 -9.64 -16.74
C PRO A 113 -2.91 -8.33 -17.53
N ASP A 114 -3.83 -8.29 -18.50
CA ASP A 114 -4.08 -7.10 -19.32
C ASP A 114 -4.79 -6.03 -18.50
N GLY A 115 -5.77 -6.41 -17.69
CA GLY A 115 -6.43 -5.53 -16.75
C GLY A 115 -5.47 -4.96 -15.72
N LEU A 116 -4.56 -5.78 -15.18
CA LEU A 116 -3.53 -5.31 -14.24
C LEU A 116 -2.54 -4.34 -14.90
N ARG A 117 -2.13 -4.55 -16.15
CA ARG A 117 -1.29 -3.60 -16.89
C ARG A 117 -2.00 -2.25 -17.11
N GLN A 118 -3.28 -2.27 -17.45
CA GLN A 118 -4.07 -1.04 -17.59
C GLN A 118 -4.18 -0.28 -16.27
N ILE A 119 -4.36 -0.97 -15.14
CA ILE A 119 -4.33 -0.35 -13.80
C ILE A 119 -2.95 0.23 -13.51
N GLN A 120 -1.87 -0.50 -13.78
CA GLN A 120 -0.50 -0.02 -13.58
C GLN A 120 -0.25 1.28 -14.36
N HIS A 121 -0.63 1.32 -15.64
CA HIS A 121 -0.55 2.53 -16.46
C HIS A 121 -1.41 3.67 -15.92
N PHE A 122 -2.62 3.39 -15.47
CA PHE A 122 -3.52 4.39 -14.89
C PHE A 122 -2.96 4.98 -13.59
N PHE A 123 -2.22 4.17 -12.81
CA PHE A 123 -1.64 4.55 -11.51
C PHE A 123 -0.23 5.14 -11.62
N ARG A 124 0.26 5.44 -12.84
CA ARG A 124 1.59 6.02 -13.07
C ARG A 124 1.80 7.33 -12.35
N SER A 125 3.04 7.69 -12.14
CA SER A 125 3.45 8.97 -11.56
C SER A 125 2.92 10.13 -12.39
N ARG A 126 2.28 11.08 -11.75
CA ARG A 126 1.53 12.15 -12.43
C ARG A 126 2.43 13.21 -13.07
N GLU A 127 3.63 13.42 -12.53
CA GLU A 127 4.52 14.51 -13.01
C GLU A 127 5.40 14.05 -14.17
N ASP A 128 5.94 12.83 -14.08
CA ASP A 128 6.91 12.32 -15.05
C ASP A 128 6.38 11.15 -15.88
N GLY A 129 5.14 10.72 -15.63
CA GLY A 129 4.49 9.63 -16.38
C GLY A 129 5.09 8.25 -16.15
N ARG A 130 6.07 8.10 -15.24
CA ARG A 130 6.71 6.81 -14.99
C ARG A 130 5.75 5.82 -14.36
N GLU A 131 5.83 4.60 -14.83
CA GLU A 131 5.11 3.46 -14.27
C GLU A 131 5.98 2.74 -13.24
N GLY A 132 5.36 2.30 -12.14
CA GLY A 132 5.97 1.43 -11.16
C GLY A 132 5.09 0.22 -10.89
N ALA A 133 5.63 -0.77 -10.20
CA ALA A 133 4.83 -1.91 -9.75
C ALA A 133 3.74 -1.44 -8.78
N ILE A 134 2.51 -1.92 -8.99
CA ILE A 134 1.37 -1.62 -8.10
C ILE A 134 0.99 -2.90 -7.34
N SER A 135 0.87 -2.77 -6.03
CA SER A 135 0.47 -3.87 -5.16
C SER A 135 -0.93 -4.37 -5.51
N LEU A 136 -1.06 -5.66 -5.75
CA LEU A 136 -2.35 -6.30 -5.96
C LEU A 136 -3.28 -6.12 -4.75
N ARG A 137 -2.72 -6.13 -3.55
CA ARG A 137 -3.44 -5.83 -2.30
C ARG A 137 -4.03 -4.42 -2.29
N LEU A 138 -3.32 -3.42 -2.85
CA LEU A 138 -3.83 -2.06 -2.97
C LEU A 138 -5.00 -1.99 -3.95
N ILE A 139 -4.90 -2.68 -5.08
CA ILE A 139 -5.99 -2.76 -6.07
C ILE A 139 -7.25 -3.37 -5.43
N GLU A 140 -7.09 -4.48 -4.72
CA GLU A 140 -8.20 -5.14 -4.02
C GLU A 140 -8.79 -4.27 -2.90
N LEU A 141 -7.95 -3.56 -2.14
CA LEU A 141 -8.41 -2.64 -1.10
C LEU A 141 -9.24 -1.48 -1.68
N LEU A 142 -8.82 -0.90 -2.80
CA LEU A 142 -9.58 0.16 -3.46
C LEU A 142 -10.91 -0.36 -4.00
N ALA A 143 -10.92 -1.53 -4.61
CA ALA A 143 -12.15 -2.17 -5.06
C ALA A 143 -13.07 -2.55 -3.90
N TYR A 144 -12.52 -3.02 -2.76
CA TYR A 144 -13.29 -3.26 -1.54
C TYR A 144 -13.96 -1.98 -1.03
N VAL A 145 -13.23 -0.87 -1.02
CA VAL A 145 -13.78 0.43 -0.60
C VAL A 145 -14.88 0.89 -1.56
N GLU A 146 -14.69 0.74 -2.86
CA GLU A 146 -15.71 1.05 -3.86
C GLU A 146 -16.99 0.23 -3.65
N ASP A 147 -16.83 -1.08 -3.50
CA ASP A 147 -17.96 -2.01 -3.36
C ASP A 147 -18.70 -1.89 -2.02
N HIS A 148 -18.01 -1.46 -0.96
CA HIS A 148 -18.60 -1.41 0.39
C HIS A 148 -19.25 -0.07 0.71
N PHE A 149 -18.70 1.02 0.17
CA PHE A 149 -19.17 2.38 0.47
C PHE A 149 -19.97 3.01 -0.66
N HIS A 150 -20.00 2.39 -1.84
CA HIS A 150 -20.80 2.80 -3.00
C HIS A 150 -20.68 4.30 -3.34
N PRO A 151 -19.46 4.85 -3.52
CA PRO A 151 -19.31 6.22 -3.93
C PRO A 151 -19.97 6.44 -5.30
N ARG A 152 -20.54 7.63 -5.52
CA ARG A 152 -21.01 8.02 -6.86
C ARG A 152 -19.84 8.06 -7.84
N GLN A 153 -18.67 8.49 -7.36
CA GLN A 153 -17.40 8.53 -8.08
C GLN A 153 -16.25 8.42 -7.09
N MET A 154 -15.27 7.57 -7.38
CA MET A 154 -13.99 7.53 -6.70
C MET A 154 -12.93 8.12 -7.62
N THR A 155 -12.22 9.14 -7.14
CA THR A 155 -11.23 9.88 -7.91
C THR A 155 -9.84 9.66 -7.33
N LEU A 156 -8.92 9.17 -8.16
CA LEU A 156 -7.52 8.99 -7.84
C LEU A 156 -6.80 10.34 -7.97
N LEU A 157 -6.17 10.78 -6.89
CA LEU A 157 -5.34 12.01 -6.85
C LEU A 157 -3.86 11.69 -7.05
N SER A 158 -3.39 10.57 -6.48
CA SER A 158 -2.02 10.08 -6.58
C SER A 158 -1.99 8.59 -6.29
N ALA A 159 -1.18 7.81 -7.03
CA ALA A 159 -0.88 6.41 -6.70
C ALA A 159 0.63 6.20 -6.70
N TYR A 160 1.20 5.55 -7.73
CA TYR A 160 2.65 5.45 -7.83
C TYR A 160 3.29 6.84 -7.94
N ARG A 161 4.41 6.99 -7.32
CA ARG A 161 5.21 8.20 -7.33
C ARG A 161 6.65 7.82 -7.60
N SER A 162 7.26 8.34 -8.66
CA SER A 162 8.68 8.09 -8.88
C SER A 162 9.51 8.60 -7.70
N PRO A 163 10.66 8.00 -7.39
CA PRO A 163 11.53 8.50 -6.33
C PRO A 163 11.89 9.98 -6.52
N GLU A 164 12.23 10.38 -7.75
CA GLU A 164 12.59 11.74 -8.12
C GLU A 164 11.43 12.71 -7.86
N PHE A 165 10.24 12.39 -8.32
CA PHE A 165 9.06 13.23 -8.05
C PHE A 165 8.76 13.31 -6.54
N ASN A 166 8.96 12.23 -5.79
CA ASN A 166 8.78 12.25 -4.34
C ASN A 166 9.77 13.19 -3.65
N ASP A 167 11.01 13.24 -4.12
CA ASP A 167 12.06 14.13 -3.59
C ASP A 167 11.78 15.59 -3.96
N ASP A 168 11.36 15.87 -5.18
CA ASP A 168 10.94 17.21 -5.62
C ASP A 168 9.75 17.73 -4.80
N LEU A 169 8.75 16.87 -4.55
CA LEU A 169 7.60 17.21 -3.72
C LEU A 169 8.01 17.55 -2.28
N ARG A 170 8.99 16.84 -1.73
CA ARG A 170 9.54 17.12 -0.40
C ARG A 170 10.33 18.43 -0.38
N ALA A 171 11.16 18.66 -1.39
CA ALA A 171 11.94 19.89 -1.54
C ALA A 171 11.03 21.13 -1.65
N ALA A 172 9.88 21.00 -2.32
CA ALA A 172 8.85 22.03 -2.40
C ALA A 172 8.01 22.22 -1.12
N GLY A 173 8.33 21.50 -0.02
CA GLY A 173 7.60 21.58 1.24
C GLY A 173 6.29 20.80 1.28
N GLY A 174 6.05 19.95 0.29
CA GLY A 174 4.87 19.08 0.21
C GLY A 174 4.84 18.01 1.30
N GLN A 175 3.66 17.45 1.52
CA GLN A 175 3.46 16.39 2.53
C GLN A 175 3.84 15.01 1.98
N ALA A 176 5.14 14.79 1.72
CA ALA A 176 5.68 13.50 1.31
C ALA A 176 6.74 13.01 2.29
N ALA A 177 6.66 11.74 2.69
CA ALA A 177 7.67 11.10 3.52
C ALA A 177 8.91 10.75 2.68
N GLN A 178 10.09 10.69 3.30
CA GLN A 178 11.31 10.26 2.62
C GLN A 178 11.19 8.84 2.07
N THR A 179 10.60 7.94 2.84
CA THR A 179 10.23 6.59 2.43
C THR A 179 8.72 6.53 2.28
N SER A 180 8.22 7.03 1.17
CA SER A 180 6.80 7.04 0.88
C SER A 180 6.35 5.69 0.33
N LEU A 181 5.24 5.14 0.82
CA LEU A 181 4.67 3.91 0.25
C LEU A 181 4.12 4.11 -1.17
N HIS A 182 3.92 5.35 -1.60
CA HIS A 182 3.64 5.66 -3.01
C HIS A 182 4.81 5.27 -3.92
N THR A 183 6.06 5.45 -3.49
CA THR A 183 7.23 5.05 -4.30
C THR A 183 7.40 3.55 -4.42
N GLN A 184 6.71 2.78 -3.59
CA GLN A 184 6.71 1.32 -3.60
C GLN A 184 5.41 0.74 -4.21
N GLY A 185 4.53 1.59 -4.75
CA GLY A 185 3.24 1.18 -5.31
C GLY A 185 2.26 0.57 -4.30
N LEU A 186 2.42 0.90 -3.02
CA LEU A 186 1.64 0.38 -1.91
C LEU A 186 0.57 1.36 -1.41
N ALA A 187 0.50 2.57 -1.96
CA ALA A 187 -0.38 3.63 -1.50
C ALA A 187 -1.13 4.34 -2.62
N ALA A 188 -2.31 4.86 -2.29
CA ALA A 188 -3.11 5.73 -3.14
C ALA A 188 -3.78 6.83 -2.31
N ASP A 189 -3.84 8.04 -2.89
CA ASP A 189 -4.62 9.16 -2.39
C ASP A 189 -5.90 9.26 -3.21
N VAL A 190 -7.06 9.18 -2.55
CA VAL A 190 -8.37 9.16 -3.21
C VAL A 190 -9.36 10.12 -2.57
N THR A 191 -10.24 10.70 -3.38
CA THR A 191 -11.45 11.36 -2.90
C THR A 191 -12.69 10.67 -3.44
N MET A 192 -13.84 10.86 -2.78
CA MET A 192 -15.08 10.15 -3.13
C MET A 192 -16.27 11.08 -3.03
N THR A 193 -17.08 11.11 -4.08
CA THR A 193 -18.34 11.85 -4.09
C THR A 193 -19.46 10.99 -3.49
N GLY A 194 -20.23 11.56 -2.58
CA GLY A 194 -21.37 10.89 -1.95
C GLY A 194 -21.00 10.01 -0.73
N VAL A 195 -19.74 10.06 -0.28
CA VAL A 195 -19.27 9.35 0.92
C VAL A 195 -18.72 10.35 1.92
N ASP A 196 -19.08 10.19 3.19
CA ASP A 196 -18.44 10.89 4.30
C ASP A 196 -17.04 10.26 4.53
N LEU A 197 -15.99 10.94 4.07
CA LEU A 197 -14.61 10.46 4.16
C LEU A 197 -14.14 10.28 5.61
N ARG A 198 -14.65 11.07 6.56
CA ARG A 198 -14.29 10.91 7.97
C ARG A 198 -14.91 9.65 8.57
N ARG A 199 -16.14 9.32 8.18
CA ARG A 199 -16.80 8.06 8.57
C ARG A 199 -16.07 6.87 7.97
N LEU A 200 -15.75 6.93 6.68
CA LEU A 200 -14.97 5.91 5.99
C LEU A 200 -13.61 5.69 6.68
N TRP A 201 -12.86 6.77 6.96
CA TRP A 201 -11.58 6.69 7.67
C TRP A 201 -11.70 5.98 9.02
N ARG A 202 -12.74 6.26 9.82
CA ARG A 202 -12.97 5.57 11.10
C ARG A 202 -13.21 4.08 10.92
N GLN A 203 -14.00 3.68 9.91
CA GLN A 203 -14.26 2.27 9.63
C GLN A 203 -12.99 1.54 9.18
N LEU A 204 -12.18 2.13 8.31
CA LEU A 204 -10.89 1.55 7.89
C LEU A 204 -9.92 1.41 9.07
N ARG A 205 -9.96 2.35 10.01
CA ARG A 205 -9.22 2.27 11.26
C ARG A 205 -9.65 1.08 12.12
N GLU A 206 -10.95 0.88 12.30
CA GLU A 206 -11.51 -0.25 13.06
C GLU A 206 -11.17 -1.59 12.40
N LEU A 207 -11.26 -1.67 11.08
CA LEU A 207 -10.94 -2.85 10.29
C LEU A 207 -9.43 -3.13 10.19
N ARG A 208 -8.57 -2.15 10.51
CA ARG A 208 -7.11 -2.25 10.43
C ARG A 208 -6.62 -2.70 9.05
N THR A 209 -7.20 -2.14 7.98
CA THR A 209 -6.94 -2.53 6.58
C THR A 209 -5.51 -2.25 6.10
N GLY A 210 -4.78 -1.38 6.78
CA GLY A 210 -3.46 -0.86 6.45
C GLY A 210 -3.28 0.54 7.03
N GLY A 211 -2.48 1.39 6.42
CA GLY A 211 -2.40 2.80 6.77
C GLY A 211 -3.56 3.60 6.20
N ALA A 212 -4.14 4.51 7.00
CA ALA A 212 -5.14 5.45 6.52
C ALA A 212 -4.96 6.85 7.13
N GLY A 213 -4.81 7.85 6.26
CA GLY A 213 -4.70 9.26 6.61
C GLY A 213 -5.90 10.06 6.12
N TYR A 214 -6.50 10.88 7.00
CA TYR A 214 -7.61 11.76 6.63
C TYR A 214 -7.13 13.20 6.50
N TYR A 215 -7.20 13.74 5.29
CA TYR A 215 -6.82 15.10 4.93
C TYR A 215 -8.07 15.95 4.73
N ARG A 216 -8.55 16.54 5.82
CA ARG A 216 -9.83 17.25 5.87
C ARG A 216 -9.86 18.47 4.95
N LYS A 217 -8.80 19.28 4.94
CA LYS A 217 -8.75 20.53 4.16
C LYS A 217 -8.73 20.26 2.67
N SER A 218 -8.00 19.22 2.26
CA SER A 218 -7.87 18.83 0.86
C SER A 218 -8.92 17.79 0.45
N ASN A 219 -9.79 17.38 1.36
CA ASN A 219 -10.91 16.46 1.16
C ASN A 219 -10.50 15.14 0.48
N PHE A 220 -9.47 14.46 1.02
CA PHE A 220 -9.06 13.15 0.52
C PHE A 220 -8.63 12.20 1.64
N LEU A 221 -8.53 10.93 1.29
CA LEU A 221 -7.92 9.88 2.11
C LEU A 221 -6.64 9.37 1.44
N HIS A 222 -5.59 9.26 2.24
CA HIS A 222 -4.48 8.39 1.93
C HIS A 222 -4.82 6.97 2.39
N LEU A 223 -4.66 6.00 1.52
CA LEU A 223 -4.82 4.57 1.81
C LEU A 223 -3.54 3.84 1.43
N ASP A 224 -3.06 2.95 2.30
CA ASP A 224 -1.92 2.12 1.98
C ASP A 224 -2.02 0.72 2.59
N THR A 225 -1.23 -0.19 2.07
CA THR A 225 -1.18 -1.59 2.46
C THR A 225 -0.04 -1.91 3.41
N GLY A 226 0.59 -0.90 4.01
CA GLY A 226 1.59 -1.04 5.07
C GLY A 226 0.98 -1.47 6.41
N PRO A 227 1.77 -1.55 7.47
CA PRO A 227 1.28 -1.84 8.82
C PRO A 227 0.17 -0.86 9.23
N PRO A 228 -0.88 -1.32 9.95
CA PRO A 228 -1.98 -0.47 10.36
C PRO A 228 -1.49 0.75 11.15
N ARG A 229 -1.72 1.95 10.62
CA ARG A 229 -1.44 3.24 11.23
C ARG A 229 -2.45 4.27 10.75
N PHE A 230 -2.83 5.19 11.65
CA PHE A 230 -3.95 6.09 11.39
C PHE A 230 -3.61 7.49 11.85
N TRP A 231 -3.88 8.48 11.01
CA TRP A 231 -3.62 9.89 11.31
C TRP A 231 -4.65 10.80 10.67
N GLU A 232 -4.80 11.98 11.22
CA GLU A 232 -5.44 13.11 10.57
C GLU A 232 -4.35 14.07 10.05
N GLU A 233 -4.71 14.98 9.17
CA GLU A 233 -3.77 15.94 8.54
C GLU A 233 -2.90 16.66 9.58
N THR A 234 -3.46 17.04 10.73
CA THR A 234 -2.76 17.76 11.82
C THR A 234 -1.84 16.87 12.65
N THR A 235 -2.00 15.56 12.62
CA THR A 235 -1.20 14.59 13.37
C THR A 235 -0.25 13.80 12.49
N SER A 236 -0.14 14.19 11.21
CA SER A 236 0.77 13.57 10.27
C SER A 236 2.23 13.82 10.65
N ARG A 237 3.03 12.74 10.65
CA ARG A 237 4.47 12.78 10.95
C ARG A 237 5.32 12.63 9.68
N VAL A 238 4.82 13.08 8.53
CA VAL A 238 5.48 12.90 7.22
C VAL A 238 6.84 13.59 7.13
N ARG A 239 7.08 14.62 7.93
CA ARG A 239 8.36 15.36 7.99
C ARG A 239 9.43 14.65 8.80
N GLU A 240 9.07 13.67 9.61
CA GLU A 240 10.01 12.93 10.45
C GLU A 240 10.60 11.76 9.65
N ASN A 241 11.92 11.59 9.74
CA ASN A 241 12.59 10.44 9.12
C ASN A 241 12.49 9.20 10.02
N LEU A 242 11.29 8.66 10.14
CA LEU A 242 11.00 7.50 10.98
C LEU A 242 11.53 6.18 10.37
N SER A 243 11.84 6.16 9.08
CA SER A 243 12.34 4.98 8.37
C SER A 243 13.86 4.86 8.37
N ALA A 244 14.59 5.91 8.85
CA ALA A 244 16.03 5.87 8.90
C ALA A 244 16.54 4.64 9.68
N GLY A 245 17.62 4.01 9.17
CA GLY A 245 18.21 2.83 9.81
C GLY A 245 17.26 1.63 9.85
N ASN A 246 16.40 1.48 8.85
CA ASN A 246 15.38 0.44 8.78
C ASN A 246 14.30 0.52 9.88
N GLY A 247 14.15 1.66 10.55
CA GLY A 247 13.23 1.81 11.69
C GLY A 247 11.75 1.54 11.38
N ARG A 248 11.38 1.42 10.10
CA ARG A 248 10.04 1.06 9.63
C ARG A 248 10.03 -0.05 8.60
N VAL A 249 11.06 -0.88 8.57
CA VAL A 249 11.04 -2.08 7.73
C VAL A 249 9.88 -2.98 8.16
N PHE A 250 9.18 -3.54 7.19
CA PHE A 250 8.09 -4.48 7.44
C PHE A 250 8.03 -5.53 6.32
N VAL A 251 7.29 -6.60 6.57
CA VAL A 251 7.10 -7.70 5.62
C VAL A 251 5.63 -7.87 5.29
N ARG A 252 5.33 -8.24 4.04
CA ARG A 252 4.00 -8.59 3.55
C ARG A 252 4.02 -9.89 2.78
N THR A 253 2.98 -10.69 2.99
CA THR A 253 2.70 -11.86 2.15
C THR A 253 2.00 -11.43 0.87
N ASP A 254 2.19 -12.18 -0.21
CA ASP A 254 1.54 -11.93 -1.51
C ASP A 254 0.01 -12.02 -1.43
N PHE A 255 -0.54 -12.86 -0.53
CA PHE A 255 -1.99 -12.97 -0.26
C PHE A 255 -2.26 -13.00 1.25
N ASP A 256 -3.56 -13.07 1.64
CA ASP A 256 -3.98 -13.26 3.02
C ASP A 256 -4.46 -14.70 3.28
N ARG A 257 -4.94 -15.39 2.24
CA ARG A 257 -5.48 -16.76 2.34
C ARG A 257 -4.70 -17.72 1.48
N TYR A 258 -4.31 -18.82 2.08
CA TYR A 258 -3.48 -19.85 1.48
C TYR A 258 -4.05 -21.26 1.71
N PRO A 259 -4.10 -22.11 0.68
CA PRO A 259 -4.32 -23.53 0.86
C PRO A 259 -3.09 -24.21 1.49
N THR A 260 -1.90 -23.66 1.26
CA THR A 260 -0.61 -24.03 1.86
C THR A 260 0.30 -22.81 1.82
N LEU A 261 1.21 -22.67 2.79
CA LEU A 261 2.23 -21.62 2.76
C LEU A 261 3.41 -21.96 1.85
N ASP A 262 3.56 -23.23 1.45
CA ASP A 262 4.63 -23.59 0.52
C ASP A 262 4.49 -22.84 -0.80
N GLY A 263 5.55 -22.14 -1.22
CA GLY A 263 5.57 -21.27 -2.39
C GLY A 263 5.02 -19.86 -2.18
N ALA A 264 4.48 -19.51 -0.99
CA ALA A 264 4.09 -18.13 -0.68
C ALA A 264 5.28 -17.18 -0.77
N VAL A 265 5.05 -15.94 -1.16
CA VAL A 265 6.09 -14.92 -1.29
C VAL A 265 5.94 -13.86 -0.21
N LEU A 266 7.04 -13.60 0.50
CA LEU A 266 7.19 -12.50 1.44
C LEU A 266 7.94 -11.36 0.76
N SER A 267 7.40 -10.15 0.82
CA SER A 267 8.08 -8.94 0.35
C SER A 267 8.47 -8.07 1.54
N LEU A 268 9.77 -7.70 1.62
CA LEU A 268 10.23 -6.71 2.59
C LEU A 268 10.11 -5.32 1.97
N HIS A 269 9.67 -4.38 2.79
CA HIS A 269 9.39 -3.00 2.40
C HIS A 269 10.06 -2.00 3.33
N SER A 270 10.23 -0.78 2.85
CA SER A 270 10.84 0.33 3.60
C SER A 270 12.26 0.03 4.10
N VAL A 271 13.02 -0.76 3.36
CA VAL A 271 14.46 -0.98 3.60
C VAL A 271 15.20 0.30 3.21
N THR A 272 15.93 0.89 4.17
CA THR A 272 16.55 2.23 4.02
C THR A 272 18.03 2.24 4.36
N ALA A 273 18.55 1.16 4.94
CA ALA A 273 19.94 1.05 5.32
C ALA A 273 20.45 -0.38 5.10
N PHE A 274 21.69 -0.50 4.67
CA PHE A 274 22.34 -1.73 4.25
C PHE A 274 23.63 -1.98 5.03
N PRO A 275 24.00 -3.26 5.28
CA PRO A 275 23.20 -4.45 4.96
C PRO A 275 22.02 -4.60 5.92
N LEU A 276 20.89 -5.11 5.41
CA LEU A 276 19.83 -5.67 6.24
C LEU A 276 19.99 -7.19 6.24
N LEU A 277 20.15 -7.76 7.42
CA LEU A 277 20.27 -9.20 7.62
C LEU A 277 18.99 -9.76 8.25
N VAL A 278 18.36 -10.72 7.60
CA VAL A 278 17.16 -11.40 8.12
C VAL A 278 17.40 -12.89 8.21
N ALA A 279 16.77 -13.56 9.15
CA ALA A 279 16.93 -15.00 9.33
C ALA A 279 16.42 -15.78 8.11
N ALA A 280 17.16 -16.82 7.70
CA ALA A 280 16.74 -17.72 6.63
C ALA A 280 15.59 -18.65 7.04
N ARG A 281 15.16 -18.60 8.30
CA ARG A 281 13.98 -19.30 8.85
C ARG A 281 13.09 -18.28 9.53
N ALA A 282 11.78 -18.45 9.40
CA ALA A 282 10.80 -17.63 10.08
C ALA A 282 9.84 -18.49 10.88
N GLN A 283 9.19 -17.89 11.88
CA GLN A 283 8.17 -18.54 12.68
C GLN A 283 6.79 -18.18 12.14
N VAL A 284 5.95 -19.18 11.94
CA VAL A 284 4.51 -18.97 11.74
C VAL A 284 3.86 -19.05 13.11
N SER A 285 3.48 -17.91 13.66
CA SER A 285 2.78 -17.82 14.95
C SER A 285 1.29 -18.04 14.72
N SER A 286 0.70 -19.00 15.40
CA SER A 286 -0.74 -19.27 15.39
C SER A 286 -1.22 -19.56 16.81
N PRO A 287 -2.51 -19.39 17.11
CA PRO A 287 -3.08 -19.71 18.43
C PRO A 287 -2.91 -21.19 18.84
N ASP A 288 -2.81 -22.07 17.84
CA ASP A 288 -2.65 -23.51 18.06
C ASP A 288 -1.18 -23.96 18.23
N GLY A 289 -0.24 -23.01 18.19
CA GLY A 289 1.20 -23.24 18.29
C GLY A 289 1.99 -22.64 17.11
N GLY A 290 3.32 -22.71 17.19
CA GLY A 290 4.23 -22.20 16.17
C GLY A 290 4.74 -23.29 15.23
N SER A 291 5.03 -22.91 13.99
CA SER A 291 5.74 -23.73 13.00
C SER A 291 6.90 -22.96 12.41
N THR A 292 8.00 -23.62 12.10
CA THR A 292 9.15 -23.00 11.44
C THR A 292 9.09 -23.25 9.95
N ILE A 293 9.31 -22.20 9.16
CA ILE A 293 9.43 -22.25 7.69
C ILE A 293 10.82 -21.80 7.26
N THR A 294 11.28 -22.30 6.12
CA THR A 294 12.52 -21.85 5.47
C THR A 294 12.20 -20.80 4.44
N LEU A 295 13.12 -19.83 4.26
CA LEU A 295 13.00 -18.73 3.30
C LEU A 295 14.14 -18.83 2.27
N GLU A 296 13.78 -18.65 1.00
CA GLU A 296 14.72 -18.59 -0.11
C GLU A 296 14.58 -17.28 -0.90
N PRO A 297 15.70 -16.68 -1.34
CA PRO A 297 15.65 -15.47 -2.17
C PRO A 297 14.93 -15.70 -3.50
N VAL A 298 14.10 -14.74 -3.91
CA VAL A 298 13.44 -14.70 -5.22
C VAL A 298 13.86 -13.46 -6.01
N ALA A 299 13.95 -12.32 -5.34
CA ALA A 299 14.32 -11.05 -5.97
C ALA A 299 14.98 -10.11 -4.96
N GLY A 300 15.74 -9.11 -5.46
CA GLY A 300 16.33 -8.05 -4.66
C GLY A 300 17.81 -8.25 -4.32
N GLY A 301 18.54 -9.09 -5.04
CA GLY A 301 19.99 -9.30 -4.82
C GLY A 301 20.30 -9.81 -3.41
N ILE A 302 19.47 -10.71 -2.90
CA ILE A 302 19.58 -11.27 -1.56
C ILE A 302 20.51 -12.47 -1.58
N GLU A 303 21.53 -12.45 -0.74
CA GLU A 303 22.54 -13.50 -0.64
C GLU A 303 22.37 -14.29 0.65
N ARG A 304 22.57 -15.62 0.60
CA ARG A 304 22.63 -16.43 1.81
C ARG A 304 23.98 -16.26 2.49
N ARG A 305 23.95 -16.02 3.78
CA ARG A 305 25.11 -15.95 4.69
C ARG A 305 24.80 -16.79 5.93
N ASP A 306 25.29 -18.01 5.96
CA ASP A 306 25.00 -18.98 7.02
C ASP A 306 23.47 -19.17 7.22
N ASP A 307 22.96 -18.90 8.42
CA ASP A 307 21.54 -18.94 8.77
C ASP A 307 20.78 -17.63 8.48
N CYS A 308 21.43 -16.66 7.80
CA CYS A 308 20.85 -15.38 7.45
C CYS A 308 20.82 -15.14 5.96
N LEU A 309 19.97 -14.22 5.54
CA LEU A 309 19.82 -13.67 4.19
C LEU A 309 20.23 -12.20 4.22
N ALA A 310 21.22 -11.83 3.44
CA ALA A 310 21.80 -10.48 3.40
C ALA A 310 21.26 -9.69 2.22
N ILE A 311 20.64 -8.56 2.50
CA ILE A 311 20.26 -7.53 1.53
C ILE A 311 21.32 -6.44 1.59
N THR A 312 22.14 -6.31 0.55
CA THR A 312 23.36 -5.48 0.60
C THR A 312 23.26 -4.18 -0.18
N ALA A 313 22.25 -4.03 -1.04
CA ALA A 313 22.08 -2.88 -1.92
C ALA A 313 20.60 -2.58 -2.20
N PRO A 314 20.26 -1.35 -2.62
CA PRO A 314 18.91 -1.01 -3.08
C PRO A 314 18.46 -1.88 -4.26
N ALA A 315 17.18 -2.26 -4.26
CA ALA A 315 16.54 -2.97 -5.35
C ALA A 315 15.04 -2.59 -5.42
N ASP A 316 14.40 -2.85 -6.56
CA ASP A 316 12.98 -2.56 -6.79
C ASP A 316 12.06 -3.37 -5.86
N ALA A 317 12.48 -4.58 -5.50
CA ALA A 317 11.76 -5.45 -4.59
C ALA A 317 12.72 -6.40 -3.87
N TYR A 318 12.40 -6.73 -2.62
CA TYR A 318 13.10 -7.74 -1.82
C TYR A 318 12.12 -8.86 -1.52
N GLN A 319 12.25 -9.98 -2.19
CA GLN A 319 11.29 -11.08 -2.12
C GLN A 319 11.92 -12.37 -1.67
N LEU A 320 11.24 -13.05 -0.74
CA LEU A 320 11.60 -14.33 -0.18
C LEU A 320 10.47 -15.32 -0.41
N ARG A 321 10.78 -16.52 -0.86
CA ARG A 321 9.81 -17.62 -1.02
C ARG A 321 9.81 -18.49 0.22
N VAL A 322 8.64 -18.83 0.68
CA VAL A 322 8.44 -19.82 1.74
C VAL A 322 8.63 -21.23 1.15
N ILE A 323 9.48 -22.00 1.81
CA ILE A 323 9.69 -23.42 1.53
C ILE A 323 9.25 -24.23 2.75
N GLY A 324 8.39 -25.18 2.53
CA GLY A 324 7.87 -26.09 3.55
C GLY A 324 6.37 -25.92 3.80
N ALA A 325 5.76 -27.02 4.19
CA ALA A 325 4.34 -27.06 4.53
C ALA A 325 4.14 -26.67 5.99
N VAL A 326 3.16 -25.84 6.25
CA VAL A 326 2.65 -25.50 7.58
C VAL A 326 1.28 -26.15 7.71
N PRO A 327 0.99 -26.87 8.80
CA PRO A 327 -0.34 -27.40 9.05
C PRO A 327 -1.38 -26.26 9.05
N ALA A 328 -2.55 -26.53 8.49
CA ALA A 328 -3.65 -25.61 8.61
C ALA A 328 -4.00 -25.40 10.09
N ALA A 329 -4.28 -24.15 10.47
CA ALA A 329 -4.73 -23.86 11.81
C ALA A 329 -6.06 -24.59 12.11
N LYS A 330 -6.20 -25.13 13.31
CA LYS A 330 -7.44 -25.77 13.75
C LYS A 330 -8.51 -24.74 14.12
N SER A 331 -8.06 -23.57 14.56
CA SER A 331 -8.92 -22.43 14.89
C SER A 331 -9.16 -21.54 13.67
N ALA A 332 -10.26 -20.79 13.67
CA ALA A 332 -10.52 -19.75 12.68
C ALA A 332 -9.67 -18.48 12.92
N GLU A 333 -8.75 -18.50 13.87
CA GLU A 333 -7.89 -17.38 14.18
C GLU A 333 -6.75 -17.26 13.17
N ARG A 334 -6.34 -16.00 12.97
CA ARG A 334 -5.33 -15.65 11.97
C ARG A 334 -3.93 -15.91 12.50
N SER A 335 -3.07 -16.41 11.63
CA SER A 335 -1.65 -16.58 11.87
C SER A 335 -0.85 -15.40 11.36
N HIS A 336 0.39 -15.26 11.81
CA HIS A 336 1.36 -14.28 11.33
C HIS A 336 2.70 -14.96 11.07
N ILE A 337 3.47 -14.43 10.13
CA ILE A 337 4.86 -14.85 9.93
C ILE A 337 5.74 -13.83 10.63
N VAL A 338 6.56 -14.32 11.57
CA VAL A 338 7.52 -13.51 12.31
C VAL A 338 8.92 -13.81 11.77
N LEU A 339 9.55 -12.77 11.23
CA LEU A 339 10.88 -12.82 10.65
C LEU A 339 11.86 -12.06 11.55
N ALA A 340 12.80 -12.77 12.14
CA ALA A 340 13.86 -12.17 12.94
C ALA A 340 14.91 -11.50 12.07
N THR A 341 15.53 -10.43 12.58
CA THR A 341 16.73 -9.82 11.99
C THR A 341 17.98 -10.38 12.66
N CYS A 342 19.05 -10.56 11.87
CA CYS A 342 20.33 -11.09 12.36
C CYS A 342 21.29 -9.98 12.79
N GLU A 343 22.31 -10.34 13.58
CA GLU A 343 23.44 -9.47 13.89
C GLU A 343 24.54 -9.54 12.78
N PRO A 344 25.30 -8.45 12.56
CA PRO A 344 25.14 -7.14 13.21
C PRO A 344 23.95 -6.39 12.66
N ARG A 345 23.17 -5.73 13.52
CA ARG A 345 22.03 -4.88 13.14
C ARG A 345 22.39 -3.42 13.13
N ILE A 346 21.83 -2.68 12.19
CA ILE A 346 21.81 -1.22 12.21
C ILE A 346 20.89 -0.77 13.35
N GLU A 347 21.30 0.24 14.11
CA GLU A 347 20.75 0.66 15.41
C GLU A 347 19.21 0.68 15.49
N ARG A 348 18.53 1.16 14.43
CA ARG A 348 17.06 1.30 14.43
C ARG A 348 16.31 0.13 13.82
N THR A 349 17.04 -0.85 13.31
CA THR A 349 16.41 -2.04 12.72
C THR A 349 15.67 -2.83 13.81
N PRO A 350 14.37 -3.14 13.64
CA PRO A 350 13.63 -3.98 14.58
C PRO A 350 14.28 -5.35 14.76
N MET A 351 14.18 -5.95 15.94
CA MET A 351 14.66 -7.32 16.19
C MET A 351 13.86 -8.35 15.40
N GLU A 352 12.59 -8.07 15.21
CA GLU A 352 11.64 -8.91 14.48
C GLU A 352 10.71 -8.04 13.67
N VAL A 353 10.25 -8.54 12.54
CA VAL A 353 9.19 -7.96 11.73
C VAL A 353 8.08 -8.97 11.53
N GLU A 354 6.85 -8.51 11.73
CA GLU A 354 5.66 -9.34 11.63
C GLU A 354 4.93 -9.10 10.32
N SER A 355 4.43 -10.16 9.67
CA SER A 355 3.64 -10.04 8.45
C SER A 355 2.23 -9.49 8.72
N ASN A 356 1.48 -9.22 7.65
CA ASN A 356 0.03 -9.12 7.77
C ASN A 356 -0.56 -10.44 8.30
N PRO A 357 -1.78 -10.40 8.89
CA PRO A 357 -2.52 -11.60 9.23
C PRO A 357 -2.72 -12.51 8.00
N ILE A 358 -2.61 -13.81 8.18
CA ILE A 358 -2.87 -14.82 7.16
C ILE A 358 -3.81 -15.91 7.69
N GLU A 359 -4.50 -16.56 6.78
CA GLU A 359 -5.37 -17.70 7.02
C GLU A 359 -4.86 -18.88 6.16
N ILE A 360 -4.54 -20.00 6.82
CA ILE A 360 -4.14 -21.24 6.15
C ILE A 360 -5.34 -22.16 6.19
N THR A 361 -5.98 -22.35 5.03
CA THR A 361 -7.20 -23.15 4.91
C THR A 361 -6.85 -24.62 4.73
N SER A 362 -7.48 -25.52 5.50
CA SER A 362 -7.34 -26.94 5.23
C SER A 362 -7.85 -27.24 3.81
N PRO A 363 -7.14 -28.07 3.03
CA PRO A 363 -7.71 -28.58 1.79
C PRO A 363 -9.03 -29.30 2.11
N PRO A 364 -10.04 -29.19 1.25
CA PRO A 364 -11.31 -29.89 1.45
C PRO A 364 -11.01 -31.38 1.65
N ARG A 365 -11.46 -31.93 2.77
CA ARG A 365 -11.37 -33.40 2.98
C ARG A 365 -12.20 -34.06 1.90
N HIS A 366 -11.55 -34.75 0.98
CA HIS A 366 -12.24 -35.64 0.07
C HIS A 366 -12.91 -36.73 0.91
N ARG A 367 -14.23 -36.71 0.95
CA ARG A 367 -15.03 -37.81 1.49
C ARG A 367 -15.30 -38.80 0.37
#